data_0fd9c44dea24b9769c45c64be602593e
#
_entry.id   0fd9c44dea24b9769c45c64be602593e
#
_cell.length_a   1.000
_cell.length_b   1.000
_cell.length_c   1.000
_cell.angle_alpha   90.00
_cell.angle_beta   90.00
_cell.angle_gamma   90.00
#
_symmetry.space_group_name_H-M   'P 1'
#
loop_
_entity.id
_entity.type
_entity.pdbx_description
1 polymer ?
#
loop_
_entity_poly.entity_id
_entity_poly.type
_entity_poly.pdbx_seq_one_letter_code
_entity_poly.pdbx_strand_id
1 'polypeptide(L)'
;MSLLSISALDIRHGLLQAVRELTFAVDQGETVALIGANGAGKTTLLRAIAGAHRVSHGQIHLDGLDVTSMPPYQRVARGIALVPEGRRLFAAMTVEENLQLARASGRQGDWTVDRVMETFPMLKARRKARCATLSGGEQQATAIGRALMTNPRVLLLDEVSLGLSPLAVDLVYKSVESLIAAGATILLVEQDLKRALKVANRVICMLEGRIVIEGDAKALTREQITDAYFGHFHKRSQAEKSL
;
A
#
# COMPACT_ATOMS: atom_id res chain seq x y z
N MET A 1 13.33 -1.80 -14.26
CA MET A 1 12.36 -1.00 -15.08
C MET A 1 11.19 -0.62 -14.20
N SER A 2 10.84 0.67 -14.18
CA SER A 2 9.75 1.18 -13.34
C SER A 2 8.40 0.59 -13.78
N LEU A 3 7.72 -0.10 -12.86
CA LEU A 3 6.38 -0.63 -13.08
C LEU A 3 5.31 0.43 -12.81
N LEU A 4 5.44 1.19 -11.72
CA LEU A 4 4.56 2.28 -11.36
C LEU A 4 5.38 3.57 -11.28
N SER A 5 4.98 4.62 -11.99
CA SER A 5 5.62 5.93 -11.89
C SER A 5 4.61 7.03 -11.60
N ILE A 6 5.01 7.92 -10.72
CA ILE A 6 4.26 9.09 -10.27
C ILE A 6 5.08 10.32 -10.64
N SER A 7 4.50 11.27 -11.34
CA SER A 7 5.21 12.48 -11.84
C SER A 7 4.45 13.74 -11.45
N ALA A 8 5.09 14.60 -10.66
CA ALA A 8 4.60 15.91 -10.23
C ALA A 8 3.14 15.89 -9.76
N LEU A 9 2.79 14.90 -8.91
CA LEU A 9 1.40 14.63 -8.53
C LEU A 9 0.90 15.59 -7.47
N ASP A 10 -0.19 16.28 -7.78
CA ASP A 10 -0.97 17.10 -6.84
C ASP A 10 -2.34 16.49 -6.57
N ILE A 11 -2.71 16.43 -5.29
CA ILE A 11 -4.02 15.93 -4.88
C ILE A 11 -4.64 16.87 -3.84
N ARG A 12 -5.92 17.20 -4.02
CA ARG A 12 -6.65 18.12 -3.16
C ARG A 12 -7.94 17.50 -2.61
N HIS A 13 -8.28 17.84 -1.36
CA HIS A 13 -9.60 17.70 -0.74
C HIS A 13 -10.23 19.08 -0.62
N GLY A 14 -11.02 19.49 -1.62
CA GLY A 14 -11.50 20.87 -1.70
C GLY A 14 -10.34 21.85 -1.81
N LEU A 15 -10.21 22.75 -0.84
CA LEU A 15 -9.11 23.73 -0.79
C LEU A 15 -7.82 23.17 -0.17
N LEU A 16 -7.88 22.09 0.58
CA LEU A 16 -6.73 21.49 1.23
C LEU A 16 -5.91 20.67 0.21
N GLN A 17 -4.65 21.04 0.02
CA GLN A 17 -3.70 20.28 -0.79
C GLN A 17 -3.04 19.20 0.07
N ALA A 18 -3.45 17.94 -0.14
CA ALA A 18 -3.00 16.80 0.63
C ALA A 18 -1.71 16.16 0.10
N VAL A 19 -1.45 16.31 -1.21
CA VAL A 19 -0.20 15.87 -1.88
C VAL A 19 0.27 17.00 -2.78
N ARG A 20 1.60 17.24 -2.80
CA ARG A 20 2.22 18.40 -3.44
C ARG A 20 3.41 17.98 -4.29
N GLU A 21 3.30 18.10 -5.62
CA GLU A 21 4.37 17.87 -6.61
C GLU A 21 5.15 16.56 -6.38
N LEU A 22 4.44 15.51 -6.00
CA LEU A 22 5.07 14.26 -5.57
C LEU A 22 5.54 13.47 -6.79
N THR A 23 6.84 13.09 -6.80
CA THR A 23 7.46 12.33 -7.88
C THR A 23 8.25 11.17 -7.29
N PHE A 24 7.95 9.94 -7.70
CA PHE A 24 8.71 8.72 -7.38
C PHE A 24 8.29 7.60 -8.33
N ALA A 25 9.03 6.50 -8.30
CA ALA A 25 8.70 5.31 -9.06
C ALA A 25 8.79 4.06 -8.18
N VAL A 26 8.17 2.97 -8.58
CA VAL A 26 8.29 1.64 -7.97
C VAL A 26 8.68 0.66 -9.06
N ASP A 27 9.79 -0.03 -8.88
CA ASP A 27 10.27 -1.04 -9.82
C ASP A 27 9.52 -2.37 -9.66
N GLN A 28 9.53 -3.18 -10.71
CA GLN A 28 8.92 -4.51 -10.64
C GLN A 28 9.63 -5.38 -9.60
N GLY A 29 8.87 -6.02 -8.72
CA GLY A 29 9.39 -6.83 -7.62
C GLY A 29 9.91 -6.03 -6.42
N GLU A 30 9.83 -4.69 -6.47
CA GLU A 30 10.25 -3.82 -5.38
C GLU A 30 9.14 -3.67 -4.33
N THR A 31 9.54 -3.63 -3.06
CA THR A 31 8.69 -3.21 -1.94
C THR A 31 9.13 -1.83 -1.47
N VAL A 32 8.27 -0.84 -1.67
CA VAL A 32 8.48 0.54 -1.19
C VAL A 32 7.58 0.79 0.01
N ALA A 33 8.18 1.21 1.14
CA ALA A 33 7.43 1.65 2.31
C ALA A 33 7.24 3.17 2.29
N LEU A 34 6.00 3.60 2.34
CA LEU A 34 5.60 5.00 2.47
C LEU A 34 5.27 5.28 3.93
N ILE A 35 6.11 6.06 4.58
CA ILE A 35 5.99 6.41 6.00
C ILE A 35 5.72 7.91 6.18
N GLY A 36 5.30 8.32 7.37
CA GLY A 36 5.02 9.72 7.72
C GLY A 36 3.88 9.83 8.73
N ALA A 37 3.76 10.98 9.35
CA ALA A 37 2.73 11.26 10.34
C ALA A 37 1.30 11.12 9.79
N ASN A 38 0.32 11.01 10.69
CA ASN A 38 -1.08 11.08 10.31
C ASN A 38 -1.37 12.43 9.64
N GLY A 39 -2.11 12.40 8.54
CA GLY A 39 -2.35 13.60 7.73
C GLY A 39 -1.24 13.96 6.73
N ALA A 40 -0.13 13.21 6.66
CA ALA A 40 0.94 13.48 5.68
C ALA A 40 0.54 13.23 4.20
N GLY A 41 -0.66 12.68 3.93
CA GLY A 41 -1.17 12.46 2.57
C GLY A 41 -1.04 11.03 2.05
N LYS A 42 -0.50 10.08 2.84
CA LYS A 42 -0.22 8.69 2.42
C LYS A 42 -1.44 7.94 1.87
N THR A 43 -2.51 7.83 2.66
CA THR A 43 -3.78 7.20 2.25
C THR A 43 -4.40 7.90 1.03
N THR A 44 -4.32 9.24 0.98
CA THR A 44 -4.80 10.03 -0.16
C THR A 44 -4.04 9.67 -1.43
N LEU A 45 -2.72 9.53 -1.34
CA LEU A 45 -1.87 9.09 -2.44
C LEU A 45 -2.25 7.68 -2.92
N LEU A 46 -2.37 6.70 -2.00
CA LEU A 46 -2.78 5.33 -2.38
C LEU A 46 -4.14 5.30 -3.06
N ARG A 47 -5.11 6.05 -2.53
CA ARG A 47 -6.45 6.18 -3.15
C ARG A 47 -6.39 6.82 -4.52
N ALA A 48 -5.53 7.81 -4.73
CA ALA A 48 -5.33 8.42 -6.05
C ALA A 48 -4.69 7.43 -7.03
N ILE A 49 -3.67 6.66 -6.62
CA ILE A 49 -3.07 5.60 -7.44
C ILE A 49 -4.10 4.52 -7.80
N ALA A 50 -4.98 4.16 -6.87
CA ALA A 50 -6.07 3.21 -7.12
C ALA A 50 -7.25 3.79 -7.94
N GLY A 51 -7.25 5.11 -8.23
CA GLY A 51 -8.32 5.80 -8.93
C GLY A 51 -9.55 6.14 -8.08
N ALA A 52 -9.47 5.87 -6.77
CA ALA A 52 -10.53 6.17 -5.81
C ALA A 52 -10.51 7.62 -5.31
N HIS A 53 -9.54 8.42 -5.74
CA HIS A 53 -9.46 9.87 -5.52
C HIS A 53 -8.97 10.55 -6.80
N ARG A 54 -9.54 11.74 -7.09
CA ARG A 54 -9.17 12.49 -8.29
C ARG A 54 -7.81 13.16 -8.12
N VAL A 55 -6.98 13.05 -9.14
CA VAL A 55 -5.71 13.79 -9.28
C VAL A 55 -6.02 15.22 -9.74
N SER A 56 -5.37 16.21 -9.14
CA SER A 56 -5.53 17.63 -9.53
C SER A 56 -4.55 18.01 -10.64
N HIS A 57 -3.28 17.59 -10.51
CA HIS A 57 -2.22 17.76 -11.52
C HIS A 57 -1.25 16.57 -11.44
N GLY A 58 -0.40 16.44 -12.49
CA GLY A 58 0.57 15.38 -12.60
C GLY A 58 0.02 14.11 -13.25
N GLN A 59 0.82 13.06 -13.27
CA GLN A 59 0.54 11.82 -13.99
C GLN A 59 0.87 10.59 -13.18
N ILE A 60 0.11 9.51 -13.42
CA ILE A 60 0.33 8.18 -12.88
C ILE A 60 0.43 7.22 -14.06
N HIS A 61 1.57 6.54 -14.19
CA HIS A 61 1.76 5.52 -15.24
C HIS A 61 1.96 4.14 -14.62
N LEU A 62 1.34 3.15 -15.23
CA LEU A 62 1.58 1.73 -14.95
C LEU A 62 2.18 1.09 -16.19
N ASP A 63 3.44 0.63 -16.09
CA ASP A 63 4.19 0.04 -17.22
C ASP A 63 4.16 0.92 -18.47
N GLY A 64 4.44 2.21 -18.29
CA GLY A 64 4.42 3.22 -19.34
C GLY A 64 3.03 3.68 -19.80
N LEU A 65 1.95 3.01 -19.38
CA LEU A 65 0.59 3.42 -19.72
C LEU A 65 0.07 4.47 -18.74
N ASP A 66 -0.37 5.62 -19.25
CA ASP A 66 -1.05 6.62 -18.43
C ASP A 66 -2.40 6.09 -17.91
N VAL A 67 -2.52 6.01 -16.59
CA VAL A 67 -3.73 5.57 -15.89
C VAL A 67 -4.38 6.71 -15.09
N THR A 68 -3.89 7.94 -15.21
CA THR A 68 -4.26 9.09 -14.36
C THR A 68 -5.76 9.37 -14.34
N SER A 69 -6.41 9.31 -15.49
CA SER A 69 -7.86 9.57 -15.62
C SER A 69 -8.73 8.32 -15.56
N MET A 70 -8.11 7.12 -15.50
CA MET A 70 -8.87 5.86 -15.50
C MET A 70 -9.66 5.68 -14.19
N PRO A 71 -10.91 5.23 -14.25
CA PRO A 71 -11.70 4.89 -13.06
C PRO A 71 -11.14 3.65 -12.36
N PRO A 72 -11.48 3.43 -11.05
CA PRO A 72 -10.91 2.35 -10.23
C PRO A 72 -10.99 0.96 -10.89
N TYR A 73 -12.14 0.59 -11.46
CA TYR A 73 -12.33 -0.73 -12.04
C TYR A 73 -11.40 -0.99 -13.24
N GLN A 74 -11.11 0.03 -14.04
CA GLN A 74 -10.14 -0.11 -15.14
C GLN A 74 -8.71 -0.26 -14.62
N ARG A 75 -8.32 0.48 -13.56
CA ARG A 75 -7.00 0.32 -12.93
C ARG A 75 -6.83 -1.07 -12.31
N VAL A 76 -7.87 -1.61 -11.69
CA VAL A 76 -7.85 -3.01 -11.20
C VAL A 76 -7.66 -3.98 -12.37
N ALA A 77 -8.37 -3.81 -13.48
CA ALA A 77 -8.21 -4.62 -14.68
C ALA A 77 -6.81 -4.49 -15.31
N ARG A 78 -6.09 -3.38 -15.07
CA ARG A 78 -4.69 -3.17 -15.49
C ARG A 78 -3.69 -3.73 -14.50
N GLY A 79 -4.11 -4.08 -13.27
CA GLY A 79 -3.29 -4.73 -12.27
C GLY A 79 -2.88 -3.85 -11.09
N ILE A 80 -3.59 -2.77 -10.79
CA ILE A 80 -3.46 -2.00 -9.55
C ILE A 80 -4.50 -2.49 -8.55
N ALA A 81 -4.08 -3.09 -7.43
CA ALA A 81 -5.00 -3.50 -6.38
C ALA A 81 -4.71 -2.75 -5.07
N LEU A 82 -5.76 -2.28 -4.40
CA LEU A 82 -5.68 -1.60 -3.11
C LEU A 82 -6.32 -2.45 -2.02
N VAL A 83 -5.58 -2.68 -0.94
CA VAL A 83 -6.11 -3.10 0.36
C VAL A 83 -6.26 -1.84 1.21
N PRO A 84 -7.46 -1.30 1.35
CA PRO A 84 -7.67 -0.06 2.08
C PRO A 84 -7.65 -0.29 3.59
N GLU A 85 -7.38 0.75 4.34
CA GLU A 85 -7.63 0.79 5.78
C GLU A 85 -9.05 0.35 6.12
N GLY A 86 -9.23 -0.39 7.22
CA GLY A 86 -10.53 -0.88 7.69
C GLY A 86 -11.08 -2.06 6.90
N ARG A 87 -10.23 -2.77 6.11
CA ARG A 87 -10.48 -4.10 5.47
C ARG A 87 -11.59 -4.10 4.43
N ARG A 88 -12.70 -3.38 4.63
CA ARG A 88 -13.83 -3.22 3.70
C ARG A 88 -14.37 -4.54 3.15
N LEU A 89 -14.53 -5.55 4.02
CA LEU A 89 -15.12 -6.83 3.67
C LEU A 89 -16.65 -6.75 3.60
N PHE A 90 -17.24 -7.64 2.81
CA PHE A 90 -18.67 -7.91 2.84
C PHE A 90 -18.94 -8.83 4.03
N ALA A 91 -19.35 -8.26 5.16
CA ALA A 91 -19.44 -8.93 6.46
C ALA A 91 -20.40 -10.14 6.48
N ALA A 92 -21.50 -10.07 5.72
CA ALA A 92 -22.49 -11.14 5.61
C ALA A 92 -22.04 -12.32 4.72
N MET A 93 -21.04 -12.10 3.87
CA MET A 93 -20.47 -13.12 2.98
C MET A 93 -19.38 -13.92 3.67
N THR A 94 -19.17 -15.14 3.21
CA THR A 94 -18.07 -16.01 3.65
C THR A 94 -16.73 -15.50 3.15
N VAL A 95 -15.63 -16.05 3.68
CA VAL A 95 -14.27 -15.80 3.19
C VAL A 95 -14.19 -16.11 1.70
N GLU A 96 -14.63 -17.32 1.29
CA GLU A 96 -14.58 -17.75 -0.10
C GLU A 96 -15.36 -16.84 -1.03
N GLU A 97 -16.58 -16.44 -0.67
CA GLU A 97 -17.39 -15.51 -1.46
C GLU A 97 -16.73 -14.14 -1.58
N ASN A 98 -16.16 -13.60 -0.49
CA ASN A 98 -15.37 -12.35 -0.54
C ASN A 98 -14.20 -12.43 -1.52
N LEU A 99 -13.49 -13.56 -1.55
CA LEU A 99 -12.38 -13.79 -2.47
C LEU A 99 -12.87 -13.89 -3.93
N GLN A 100 -13.95 -14.65 -4.16
CA GLN A 100 -14.49 -14.87 -5.50
C GLN A 100 -15.02 -13.59 -6.17
N LEU A 101 -15.55 -12.63 -5.41
CA LEU A 101 -16.00 -11.34 -5.93
C LEU A 101 -14.92 -10.61 -6.74
N ALA A 102 -13.66 -10.75 -6.35
CA ALA A 102 -12.55 -10.08 -7.02
C ALA A 102 -12.29 -10.61 -8.45
N ARG A 103 -12.76 -11.80 -8.78
CA ARG A 103 -12.69 -12.36 -10.15
C ARG A 103 -13.45 -11.53 -11.19
N ALA A 104 -14.43 -10.73 -10.76
CA ALA A 104 -15.14 -9.80 -11.62
C ALA A 104 -14.23 -8.75 -12.28
N SER A 105 -12.98 -8.57 -11.79
CA SER A 105 -11.97 -7.72 -12.44
C SER A 105 -11.61 -8.18 -13.87
N GLY A 106 -11.87 -9.46 -14.20
CA GLY A 106 -11.57 -10.07 -15.50
C GLY A 106 -10.10 -10.35 -15.76
N ARG A 107 -9.17 -9.93 -14.87
CA ARG A 107 -7.74 -10.15 -15.04
C ARG A 107 -7.38 -11.61 -14.72
N GLN A 108 -6.79 -12.29 -15.70
CA GLN A 108 -6.30 -13.66 -15.57
C GLN A 108 -4.93 -13.69 -14.86
N GLY A 109 -4.64 -14.79 -14.18
CA GLY A 109 -3.36 -15.06 -13.52
C GLY A 109 -3.47 -16.20 -12.51
N ASP A 110 -2.40 -16.39 -11.75
CA ASP A 110 -2.21 -17.57 -10.90
C ASP A 110 -2.93 -17.52 -9.55
N TRP A 111 -3.52 -16.38 -9.18
CA TRP A 111 -4.21 -16.25 -7.90
C TRP A 111 -5.58 -16.95 -7.96
N THR A 112 -5.70 -17.99 -7.15
CA THR A 112 -6.94 -18.76 -6.92
C THR A 112 -7.30 -18.72 -5.44
N VAL A 113 -8.53 -19.10 -5.10
CA VAL A 113 -8.95 -19.25 -3.69
C VAL A 113 -8.00 -20.18 -2.93
N ASP A 114 -7.60 -21.30 -3.54
CA ASP A 114 -6.73 -22.28 -2.89
C ASP A 114 -5.33 -21.71 -2.67
N ARG A 115 -4.75 -20.99 -3.66
CA ARG A 115 -3.46 -20.29 -3.50
C ARG A 115 -3.52 -19.22 -2.40
N VAL A 116 -4.63 -18.48 -2.27
CA VAL A 116 -4.83 -17.56 -1.13
C VAL A 116 -4.84 -18.32 0.20
N MET A 117 -5.52 -19.48 0.28
CA MET A 117 -5.54 -20.31 1.49
C MET A 117 -4.16 -20.90 1.83
N GLU A 118 -3.32 -21.16 0.84
CA GLU A 118 -1.92 -21.56 1.06
C GLU A 118 -1.06 -20.41 1.60
N THR A 119 -1.24 -19.21 1.03
CA THR A 119 -0.53 -18.00 1.46
C THR A 119 -0.97 -17.53 2.86
N PHE A 120 -2.26 -17.71 3.18
CA PHE A 120 -2.86 -17.36 4.48
C PHE A 120 -3.45 -18.59 5.16
N PRO A 121 -2.64 -19.49 5.77
CA PRO A 121 -3.11 -20.76 6.31
C PRO A 121 -4.21 -20.64 7.37
N MET A 122 -4.27 -19.49 8.10
CA MET A 122 -5.33 -19.21 9.07
C MET A 122 -6.73 -19.17 8.45
N LEU A 123 -6.83 -18.95 7.13
CA LEU A 123 -8.12 -18.91 6.43
C LEU A 123 -8.65 -20.28 6.02
N LYS A 124 -7.82 -21.34 6.00
CA LYS A 124 -8.25 -22.69 5.56
C LYS A 124 -9.45 -23.19 6.35
N ALA A 125 -9.38 -23.14 7.68
CA ALA A 125 -10.45 -23.57 8.57
C ALA A 125 -11.65 -22.58 8.57
N ARG A 126 -11.48 -21.39 8.04
CA ARG A 126 -12.47 -20.31 7.98
C ARG A 126 -13.12 -20.12 6.61
N ARG A 127 -12.77 -20.94 5.63
CA ARG A 127 -13.18 -20.77 4.22
C ARG A 127 -14.68 -20.47 4.07
N LYS A 128 -15.53 -21.19 4.82
CA LYS A 128 -17.00 -21.04 4.80
C LYS A 128 -17.55 -20.18 5.95
N ALA A 129 -16.69 -19.61 6.80
CA ALA A 129 -17.11 -18.72 7.87
C ALA A 129 -17.49 -17.35 7.30
N ARG A 130 -18.53 -16.71 7.87
CA ARG A 130 -18.90 -15.33 7.51
C ARG A 130 -17.83 -14.37 8.01
N CYS A 131 -17.48 -13.36 7.21
CA CYS A 131 -16.44 -12.40 7.55
C CYS A 131 -16.73 -11.59 8.83
N ALA A 132 -18.00 -11.43 9.19
CA ALA A 132 -18.40 -10.80 10.46
C ALA A 132 -17.92 -11.58 11.71
N THR A 133 -17.68 -12.90 11.61
CA THR A 133 -17.29 -13.76 12.73
C THR A 133 -15.78 -13.98 12.84
N LEU A 134 -15.01 -13.40 11.95
CA LEU A 134 -13.55 -13.54 11.89
C LEU A 134 -12.85 -12.65 12.90
N SER A 135 -11.71 -13.11 13.40
CA SER A 135 -10.75 -12.25 14.12
C SER A 135 -10.21 -11.13 13.22
N GLY A 136 -9.66 -10.08 13.82
CA GLY A 136 -9.06 -8.98 13.07
C GLY A 136 -7.98 -9.42 12.07
N GLY A 137 -7.12 -10.37 12.46
CA GLY A 137 -6.09 -10.92 11.58
C GLY A 137 -6.65 -11.74 10.42
N GLU A 138 -7.67 -12.58 10.67
CA GLU A 138 -8.36 -13.33 9.62
C GLU A 138 -9.09 -12.41 8.62
N GLN A 139 -9.72 -11.34 9.14
CA GLN A 139 -10.33 -10.32 8.29
C GLN A 139 -9.30 -9.60 7.41
N GLN A 140 -8.13 -9.25 7.99
CA GLN A 140 -7.05 -8.60 7.26
C GLN A 140 -6.47 -9.52 6.18
N ALA A 141 -6.21 -10.79 6.52
CA ALA A 141 -5.78 -11.80 5.57
C ALA A 141 -6.78 -11.98 4.42
N THR A 142 -8.10 -11.98 4.75
CA THR A 142 -9.16 -12.06 3.73
C THR A 142 -9.15 -10.82 2.81
N ALA A 143 -8.93 -9.61 3.35
CA ALA A 143 -8.87 -8.38 2.57
C ALA A 143 -7.67 -8.37 1.61
N ILE A 144 -6.48 -8.79 2.09
CA ILE A 144 -5.29 -8.95 1.24
C ILE A 144 -5.54 -10.04 0.18
N GLY A 145 -6.05 -11.20 0.60
CA GLY A 145 -6.39 -12.29 -0.32
C GLY A 145 -7.35 -11.87 -1.42
N ARG A 146 -8.38 -11.08 -1.09
CA ARG A 146 -9.32 -10.53 -2.07
C ARG A 146 -8.61 -9.60 -3.07
N ALA A 147 -7.68 -8.78 -2.64
CA ALA A 147 -6.89 -7.97 -3.55
C ALA A 147 -5.99 -8.84 -4.46
N LEU A 148 -5.36 -9.88 -3.94
CA LEU A 148 -4.56 -10.83 -4.71
C LEU A 148 -5.37 -11.56 -5.79
N MET A 149 -6.65 -11.91 -5.51
CA MET A 149 -7.54 -12.54 -6.48
C MET A 149 -7.79 -11.70 -7.74
N THR A 150 -7.48 -10.39 -7.74
CA THR A 150 -7.47 -9.57 -8.96
C THR A 150 -6.22 -9.78 -9.82
N ASN A 151 -5.30 -10.66 -9.42
CA ASN A 151 -3.99 -10.89 -10.06
C ASN A 151 -3.19 -9.58 -10.28
N PRO A 152 -2.87 -8.83 -9.21
CA PRO A 152 -2.28 -7.51 -9.34
C PRO A 152 -0.84 -7.58 -9.87
N ARG A 153 -0.44 -6.53 -10.58
CA ARG A 153 0.97 -6.24 -10.91
C ARG A 153 1.61 -5.42 -9.78
N VAL A 154 0.84 -4.52 -9.17
CA VAL A 154 1.23 -3.76 -8.00
C VAL A 154 0.14 -3.84 -6.94
N LEU A 155 0.54 -4.16 -5.71
CA LEU A 155 -0.33 -4.26 -4.54
C LEU A 155 -0.09 -3.05 -3.63
N LEU A 156 -1.14 -2.28 -3.42
CA LEU A 156 -1.14 -1.12 -2.51
C LEU A 156 -1.72 -1.57 -1.17
N LEU A 157 -0.95 -1.44 -0.09
CA LEU A 157 -1.34 -1.83 1.26
C LEU A 157 -1.43 -0.57 2.15
N ASP A 158 -2.63 -0.24 2.62
CA ASP A 158 -2.89 0.95 3.44
C ASP A 158 -3.09 0.55 4.90
N GLU A 159 -2.05 0.75 5.73
CA GLU A 159 -2.05 0.52 7.19
C GLU A 159 -2.61 -0.85 7.61
N VAL A 160 -2.10 -1.91 7.00
CA VAL A 160 -2.62 -3.28 7.18
C VAL A 160 -2.45 -3.86 8.59
N SER A 161 -1.62 -3.25 9.42
CA SER A 161 -1.39 -3.62 10.82
C SER A 161 -2.32 -2.92 11.81
N LEU A 162 -3.00 -1.85 11.39
CA LEU A 162 -3.78 -0.98 12.29
C LEU A 162 -4.95 -1.74 12.94
N GLY A 163 -5.04 -1.60 14.27
CA GLY A 163 -6.12 -2.21 15.07
C GLY A 163 -6.06 -3.73 15.18
N LEU A 164 -4.90 -4.33 14.91
CA LEU A 164 -4.63 -5.77 15.12
C LEU A 164 -3.88 -6.01 16.44
N SER A 165 -4.09 -7.17 17.04
CA SER A 165 -3.22 -7.63 18.14
C SER A 165 -1.81 -7.92 17.61
N PRO A 166 -0.76 -7.85 18.47
CA PRO A 166 0.62 -8.12 18.04
C PRO A 166 0.78 -9.46 17.31
N LEU A 167 0.18 -10.52 17.85
CA LEU A 167 0.21 -11.85 17.23
C LEU A 167 -0.45 -11.87 15.84
N ALA A 168 -1.59 -11.18 15.68
CA ALA A 168 -2.27 -11.10 14.39
C ALA A 168 -1.45 -10.32 13.36
N VAL A 169 -0.78 -9.25 13.78
CA VAL A 169 0.13 -8.50 12.92
C VAL A 169 1.27 -9.39 12.43
N ASP A 170 1.92 -10.14 13.34
CA ASP A 170 3.04 -11.02 12.97
C ASP A 170 2.62 -12.09 11.96
N LEU A 171 1.42 -12.67 12.11
CA LEU A 171 0.86 -13.65 11.17
C LEU A 171 0.58 -13.02 9.79
N VAL A 172 0.00 -11.81 9.74
CA VAL A 172 -0.25 -11.10 8.49
C VAL A 172 1.05 -10.74 7.79
N TYR A 173 2.03 -10.18 8.54
CA TYR A 173 3.32 -9.80 7.98
C TYR A 173 4.14 -10.99 7.48
N LYS A 174 4.08 -12.14 8.15
CA LYS A 174 4.70 -13.37 7.64
C LYS A 174 4.18 -13.74 6.24
N SER A 175 2.88 -13.56 6.00
CA SER A 175 2.30 -13.79 4.66
C SER A 175 2.73 -12.70 3.67
N VAL A 176 2.82 -11.42 4.09
CA VAL A 176 3.35 -10.34 3.25
C VAL A 176 4.82 -10.60 2.89
N GLU A 177 5.66 -11.04 3.84
CA GLU A 177 7.05 -11.45 3.58
C GLU A 177 7.13 -12.58 2.53
N SER A 178 6.19 -13.54 2.57
CA SER A 178 6.12 -14.61 1.56
C SER A 178 5.75 -14.07 0.18
N LEU A 179 4.86 -13.08 0.09
CA LEU A 179 4.54 -12.40 -1.18
C LEU A 179 5.75 -11.66 -1.74
N ILE A 180 6.49 -10.95 -0.89
CA ILE A 180 7.72 -10.24 -1.27
C ILE A 180 8.77 -11.22 -1.79
N ALA A 181 8.99 -12.33 -1.08
CA ALA A 181 9.92 -13.38 -1.51
C ALA A 181 9.52 -14.02 -2.84
N ALA A 182 8.22 -14.04 -3.16
CA ALA A 182 7.69 -14.48 -4.46
C ALA A 182 7.76 -13.41 -5.57
N GLY A 183 8.37 -12.25 -5.31
CA GLY A 183 8.58 -11.19 -6.29
C GLY A 183 7.40 -10.23 -6.48
N ALA A 184 6.48 -10.14 -5.52
CA ALA A 184 5.37 -9.18 -5.58
C ALA A 184 5.90 -7.74 -5.52
N THR A 185 5.33 -6.86 -6.36
CA THR A 185 5.57 -5.40 -6.28
C THR A 185 4.59 -4.80 -5.28
N ILE A 186 5.08 -4.14 -4.25
CA ILE A 186 4.25 -3.64 -3.14
C ILE A 186 4.58 -2.18 -2.84
N LEU A 187 3.55 -1.35 -2.74
CA LEU A 187 3.62 -0.04 -2.10
C LEU A 187 2.86 -0.11 -0.77
N LEU A 188 3.60 -0.07 0.33
CA LEU A 188 3.10 -0.28 1.68
C LEU A 188 3.06 1.04 2.46
N VAL A 189 1.91 1.44 2.96
CA VAL A 189 1.78 2.51 3.96
C VAL A 189 1.79 1.90 5.35
N GLU A 190 2.70 2.37 6.20
CA GLU A 190 2.83 1.94 7.59
C GLU A 190 3.15 3.09 8.53
N GLN A 191 2.68 2.96 9.77
CA GLN A 191 3.04 3.84 10.89
C GLN A 191 4.18 3.27 11.73
N ASP A 192 4.26 1.93 11.83
CA ASP A 192 5.36 1.25 12.53
C ASP A 192 6.61 1.23 11.66
N LEU A 193 7.49 2.20 11.91
CA LEU A 193 8.76 2.34 11.22
C LEU A 193 9.61 1.06 11.25
N LYS A 194 9.63 0.36 12.40
CA LYS A 194 10.44 -0.85 12.55
C LYS A 194 9.97 -1.97 11.61
N ARG A 195 8.66 -2.10 11.45
CA ARG A 195 8.05 -3.08 10.53
C ARG A 195 8.26 -2.67 9.08
N ALA A 196 8.03 -1.41 8.75
CA ALA A 196 8.26 -0.88 7.41
C ALA A 196 9.70 -1.16 6.94
N LEU A 197 10.70 -0.84 7.77
CA LEU A 197 12.12 -1.07 7.47
C LEU A 197 12.48 -2.56 7.34
N LYS A 198 11.77 -3.45 8.05
CA LYS A 198 12.05 -4.89 7.99
C LYS A 198 11.70 -5.49 6.63
N VAL A 199 10.64 -5.00 5.98
CA VAL A 199 10.08 -5.61 4.76
C VAL A 199 10.37 -4.83 3.49
N ALA A 200 10.69 -3.54 3.58
CA ALA A 200 10.92 -2.69 2.42
C ALA A 200 12.33 -2.82 1.83
N ASN A 201 12.43 -2.66 0.52
CA ASN A 201 13.69 -2.41 -0.18
C ASN A 201 14.06 -0.92 -0.04
N ARG A 202 13.09 -0.04 -0.20
CA ARG A 202 13.22 1.41 -0.17
C ARG A 202 12.14 2.05 0.68
N VAL A 203 12.49 3.15 1.33
CA VAL A 203 11.59 3.95 2.17
C VAL A 203 11.44 5.33 1.57
N ILE A 204 10.20 5.82 1.56
CA ILE A 204 9.83 7.19 1.23
C ILE A 204 9.14 7.77 2.46
N CYS A 205 9.69 8.84 3.04
CA CYS A 205 9.05 9.56 4.14
C CYS A 205 8.30 10.79 3.59
N MET A 206 7.02 10.88 3.93
CA MET A 206 6.18 12.02 3.60
C MET A 206 5.93 12.92 4.80
N LEU A 207 6.03 14.21 4.57
CA LEU A 207 5.63 15.26 5.51
C LEU A 207 4.84 16.33 4.75
N GLU A 208 3.65 16.69 5.25
CA GLU A 208 2.79 17.74 4.68
C GLU A 208 2.57 17.64 3.16
N GLY A 209 2.40 16.41 2.68
CA GLY A 209 2.14 16.10 1.27
C GLY A 209 3.38 16.07 0.37
N ARG A 210 4.60 16.21 0.91
CA ARG A 210 5.86 16.18 0.16
C ARG A 210 6.74 15.01 0.59
N ILE A 211 7.59 14.54 -0.32
CA ILE A 211 8.69 13.64 0.04
C ILE A 211 9.79 14.48 0.71
N VAL A 212 10.19 14.07 1.91
CA VAL A 212 11.27 14.73 2.67
C VAL A 212 12.54 13.91 2.74
N ILE A 213 12.44 12.59 2.61
CA ILE A 213 13.58 11.69 2.48
C ILE A 213 13.14 10.46 1.67
N GLU A 214 14.04 9.96 0.85
CA GLU A 214 13.90 8.72 0.10
C GLU A 214 15.25 8.02 0.04
N GLY A 215 15.26 6.69 0.22
CA GLY A 215 16.49 5.91 0.13
C GLY A 215 16.30 4.43 0.42
N ASP A 216 17.37 3.67 0.22
CA ASP A 216 17.43 2.24 0.55
C ASP A 216 17.13 2.04 2.05
N ALA A 217 16.23 1.10 2.37
CA ALA A 217 15.80 0.83 3.73
C ALA A 217 16.94 0.38 4.66
N LYS A 218 18.02 -0.18 4.10
CA LYS A 218 19.20 -0.62 4.84
C LYS A 218 20.25 0.49 5.01
N ALA A 219 20.24 1.50 4.13
CA ALA A 219 21.18 2.61 4.15
C ALA A 219 20.70 3.76 5.04
N LEU A 220 19.40 3.97 5.15
CA LEU A 220 18.84 5.03 5.99
C LEU A 220 18.94 4.67 7.48
N THR A 221 19.52 5.58 8.26
CA THR A 221 19.57 5.42 9.72
C THR A 221 18.19 5.72 10.33
N ARG A 222 17.94 5.09 11.48
CA ARG A 222 16.70 5.35 12.25
C ARG A 222 16.58 6.83 12.64
N GLU A 223 17.70 7.49 12.93
CA GLU A 223 17.75 8.90 13.29
C GLU A 223 17.32 9.78 12.10
N GLN A 224 17.88 9.54 10.90
CA GLN A 224 17.51 10.27 9.69
C GLN A 224 16.01 10.18 9.41
N ILE A 225 15.44 8.98 9.54
CA ILE A 225 14.02 8.77 9.30
C ILE A 225 13.17 9.45 10.38
N THR A 226 13.60 9.39 11.65
CA THR A 226 12.88 10.05 12.76
C THR A 226 12.91 11.57 12.60
N ASP A 227 14.04 12.14 12.24
CA ASP A 227 14.18 13.57 11.96
C ASP A 227 13.30 14.02 10.79
N ALA A 228 13.23 13.21 9.71
CA ALA A 228 12.35 13.45 8.59
C ALA A 228 10.85 13.35 9.00
N TYR A 229 10.50 12.36 9.81
CA TYR A 229 9.14 12.12 10.30
C TYR A 229 8.62 13.31 11.14
N PHE A 230 9.48 13.93 11.97
CA PHE A 230 9.12 15.07 12.82
C PHE A 230 9.44 16.44 12.20
N GLY A 231 9.98 16.48 10.97
CA GLY A 231 10.27 17.72 10.26
C GLY A 231 11.52 18.46 10.79
N HIS A 232 12.39 17.79 11.55
CA HIS A 232 13.62 18.40 12.08
C HIS A 232 14.69 18.65 11.01
N PHE A 233 14.60 17.98 9.86
CA PHE A 233 15.50 18.17 8.71
C PHE A 233 15.49 19.61 8.18
N HIS A 234 14.33 20.27 8.15
CA HIS A 234 14.23 21.65 7.65
C HIS A 234 14.91 22.69 8.58
N LYS A 235 15.03 22.42 9.86
CA LYS A 235 15.70 23.34 10.81
C LYS A 235 17.22 23.31 10.68
N ARG A 236 17.85 22.17 10.40
CA ARG A 236 19.31 22.07 10.22
C ARG A 236 19.78 22.69 8.90
N SER A 237 19.09 22.44 7.80
CA SER A 237 19.42 22.99 6.47
C SER A 237 19.24 24.52 6.36
N GLN A 238 18.37 25.13 7.18
CA GLN A 238 18.23 26.59 7.24
C GLN A 238 19.29 27.22 8.15
N ALA A 239 19.74 26.53 9.21
CA ALA A 239 20.81 27.02 10.09
C ALA A 239 22.19 27.00 9.39
N GLU A 240 22.44 26.00 8.54
CA GLU A 240 23.69 25.93 7.76
C GLU A 240 23.79 26.93 6.60
N LYS A 241 22.65 27.46 6.11
CA LYS A 241 22.61 28.51 5.08
C LYS A 241 22.68 29.95 5.66
N SER A 242 22.67 30.07 6.98
CA SER A 242 22.69 31.37 7.69
C SER A 242 24.00 31.64 8.38
N LEU A 243 25.03 30.81 8.17
CA LEU A 243 26.44 30.97 8.56
C LEU A 243 27.29 31.14 7.27
#